data_2dc0645e8323a85d7f8244123a5df48b
#
_entry.id   2dc0645e8323a85d7f8244123a5df48b
#
_cell.length_a   1.000
_cell.length_b   1.000
_cell.length_c   1.000
_cell.angle_alpha   90.00
_cell.angle_beta   90.00
_cell.angle_gamma   90.00
#
_symmetry.space_group_name_H-M   'P 1'
#
loop_
_entity.id
_entity.type
_entity.pdbx_description
1 polymer ?
#
loop_
_entity_poly.entity_id
_entity_poly.type
_entity_poly.pdbx_seq_one_letter_code
_entity_poly.pdbx_strand_id
1 'polypeptide(L)'
;DRSNQWPYGNPAWLQAGMKPVIWLIGGTSEGRRLIKELAKLPVELYVSVATDYGASLIEPQPGMTVMAERMDLAAMRAFIREHRPACVIDATHPYATVVTATVQEACSTEQVEYLRLVRPSGEGGDYITVHDFAEAVELLNHLDGGIFLTTGSKNLPDFTAVHDYAERIVLRILPLESSLQIALKLGYKPAHIICMQGPFSKELNVAMLKKYGSKFMVTKDSGAVGGFDEKVEAAAAAGAKLIVIGRAQEETGAGYSEIVDYLKQHFAAGN
;
A
#
# COMPACT_ATOMS: atom_id res chain seq x y z
N ASP A 1 37.08 1.41 5.81
CA ASP A 1 36.98 -0.05 5.64
C ASP A 1 35.52 -0.44 5.64
N ARG A 2 34.93 -0.69 4.45
CA ARG A 2 33.50 -1.05 4.28
C ARG A 2 33.21 -2.52 4.68
N SER A 3 34.23 -3.29 5.01
CA SER A 3 34.13 -4.72 5.30
C SER A 3 33.34 -5.07 6.57
N ASN A 4 33.23 -4.14 7.51
CA ASN A 4 32.50 -4.33 8.76
C ASN A 4 31.05 -3.78 8.74
N GLN A 5 30.54 -3.36 7.56
CA GLN A 5 29.26 -2.68 7.45
C GLN A 5 28.11 -3.58 6.99
N TRP A 6 28.40 -4.81 6.61
CA TRP A 6 27.41 -5.73 6.06
C TRP A 6 27.09 -6.85 7.04
N PRO A 7 25.82 -7.03 7.39
CA PRO A 7 25.42 -8.01 8.42
C PRO A 7 25.72 -9.47 8.04
N TYR A 8 25.91 -9.74 6.77
CA TYR A 8 26.17 -11.09 6.24
C TYR A 8 27.54 -11.23 5.57
N GLY A 9 28.51 -10.35 5.88
CA GLY A 9 29.85 -10.35 5.29
C GLY A 9 29.95 -9.53 4.00
N ASN A 10 31.15 -9.48 3.43
CA ASN A 10 31.40 -8.69 2.22
C ASN A 10 30.65 -9.24 1.02
N PRO A 11 29.74 -8.44 0.40
CA PRO A 11 28.98 -8.90 -0.75
C PRO A 11 29.88 -9.10 -1.98
N ALA A 12 29.53 -10.09 -2.81
CA ALA A 12 30.31 -10.47 -3.99
C ALA A 12 30.50 -9.32 -5.00
N TRP A 13 29.54 -8.40 -5.11
CA TRP A 13 29.65 -7.24 -6.00
C TRP A 13 30.78 -6.28 -5.62
N LEU A 14 31.08 -6.17 -4.32
CA LEU A 14 32.16 -5.32 -3.84
C LEU A 14 33.53 -5.82 -4.30
N GLN A 15 33.68 -7.15 -4.41
CA GLN A 15 34.92 -7.81 -4.85
C GLN A 15 35.07 -7.81 -6.38
N ALA A 16 33.96 -7.83 -7.11
CA ALA A 16 33.92 -7.98 -8.55
C ALA A 16 33.90 -6.66 -9.34
N GLY A 17 33.85 -5.50 -8.67
CA GLY A 17 33.71 -4.19 -9.33
C GLY A 17 32.39 -4.02 -10.10
N MET A 18 31.40 -4.80 -9.74
CA MET A 18 30.06 -4.76 -10.34
C MET A 18 29.17 -3.71 -9.64
N LYS A 19 28.16 -3.20 -10.36
CA LYS A 19 27.14 -2.37 -9.73
C LYS A 19 26.33 -3.22 -8.75
N PRO A 20 26.10 -2.73 -7.52
CA PRO A 20 25.23 -3.44 -6.59
C PRO A 20 23.80 -3.44 -7.11
N VAL A 21 23.10 -4.56 -6.88
CA VAL A 21 21.68 -4.71 -7.16
C VAL A 21 20.90 -4.33 -5.93
N ILE A 22 19.86 -3.52 -6.10
CA ILE A 22 18.87 -3.22 -5.06
C ILE A 22 17.51 -3.66 -5.56
N TRP A 23 16.79 -4.39 -4.72
CA TRP A 23 15.42 -4.80 -4.98
C TRP A 23 14.47 -4.02 -4.09
N LEU A 24 13.61 -3.22 -4.70
CA LEU A 24 12.58 -2.46 -4.00
C LEU A 24 11.22 -3.09 -4.28
N ILE A 25 10.50 -3.41 -3.22
CA ILE A 25 9.11 -3.85 -3.29
C ILE A 25 8.25 -2.65 -3.01
N GLY A 26 7.60 -2.15 -4.06
CA GLY A 26 6.89 -0.90 -4.07
C GLY A 26 5.39 -1.05 -3.83
N GLY A 27 4.67 0.02 -4.07
CA GLY A 27 3.23 0.14 -3.92
C GLY A 27 2.80 1.42 -3.20
N THR A 28 3.76 2.19 -2.68
CA THR A 28 3.49 3.45 -1.97
C THR A 28 4.09 4.66 -2.68
N SER A 29 3.58 5.84 -2.37
CA SER A 29 4.15 7.11 -2.84
C SER A 29 5.56 7.32 -2.31
N GLU A 30 5.85 6.92 -1.08
CA GLU A 30 7.20 6.95 -0.50
C GLU A 30 8.15 6.05 -1.27
N GLY A 31 7.71 4.86 -1.65
CA GLY A 31 8.49 3.95 -2.50
C GLY A 31 8.84 4.60 -3.84
N ARG A 32 7.89 5.27 -4.48
CA ARG A 32 8.13 6.01 -5.73
C ARG A 32 9.11 7.17 -5.55
N ARG A 33 9.02 7.90 -4.44
CA ARG A 33 10.01 8.93 -4.11
C ARG A 33 11.41 8.34 -3.92
N LEU A 34 11.49 7.19 -3.25
CA LEU A 34 12.76 6.51 -3.01
C LEU A 34 13.41 6.02 -4.32
N ILE A 35 12.62 5.58 -5.29
CA ILE A 35 13.11 5.22 -6.63
C ILE A 35 13.86 6.39 -7.28
N LYS A 36 13.39 7.63 -7.13
CA LYS A 36 14.04 8.81 -7.65
C LYS A 36 15.39 9.06 -6.99
N GLU A 37 15.52 8.80 -5.71
CA GLU A 37 16.81 8.89 -5.01
C GLU A 37 17.77 7.77 -5.45
N LEU A 38 17.27 6.56 -5.60
CA LEU A 38 18.05 5.41 -6.09
C LEU A 38 18.57 5.61 -7.51
N ALA A 39 17.84 6.32 -8.35
CA ALA A 39 18.28 6.67 -9.71
C ALA A 39 19.58 7.50 -9.75
N LYS A 40 19.86 8.23 -8.69
CA LYS A 40 21.08 9.06 -8.55
C LYS A 40 22.31 8.26 -8.11
N LEU A 41 22.13 7.00 -7.73
CA LEU A 41 23.18 6.14 -7.22
C LEU A 41 23.67 5.16 -8.30
N PRO A 42 24.94 4.71 -8.23
CA PRO A 42 25.50 3.74 -9.18
C PRO A 42 25.04 2.31 -8.83
N VAL A 43 23.76 2.06 -8.93
CA VAL A 43 23.12 0.79 -8.61
C VAL A 43 22.27 0.29 -9.77
N GLU A 44 22.07 -1.02 -9.82
CA GLU A 44 21.05 -1.66 -10.65
C GLU A 44 19.80 -1.88 -9.80
N LEU A 45 18.65 -1.37 -10.25
CA LEU A 45 17.43 -1.36 -9.48
C LEU A 45 16.38 -2.27 -10.10
N TYR A 46 15.87 -3.20 -9.29
CA TYR A 46 14.66 -3.96 -9.58
C TYR A 46 13.53 -3.46 -8.71
N VAL A 47 12.38 -3.20 -9.31
CA VAL A 47 11.17 -2.75 -8.61
C VAL A 47 10.06 -3.74 -8.87
N SER A 48 9.51 -4.32 -7.80
CA SER A 48 8.33 -5.18 -7.86
C SER A 48 7.12 -4.42 -7.35
N VAL A 49 6.04 -4.46 -8.10
CA VAL A 49 4.73 -3.93 -7.71
C VAL A 49 3.67 -5.00 -7.97
N ALA A 50 2.53 -4.91 -7.29
CA ALA A 50 1.51 -5.94 -7.35
C ALA A 50 0.68 -5.91 -8.64
N THR A 51 0.62 -4.77 -9.32
CA THR A 51 -0.32 -4.51 -10.42
C THR A 51 0.33 -3.74 -11.58
N ASP A 52 -0.24 -3.90 -12.78
CA ASP A 52 0.15 -3.10 -13.94
C ASP A 52 -0.09 -1.59 -13.72
N TYR A 53 -1.14 -1.24 -12.98
CA TYR A 53 -1.40 0.15 -12.63
C TYR A 53 -0.29 0.72 -11.73
N GLY A 54 0.14 -0.03 -10.71
CA GLY A 54 1.27 0.37 -9.88
C GLY A 54 2.55 0.57 -10.69
N ALA A 55 2.80 -0.29 -11.66
CA ALA A 55 3.91 -0.15 -12.59
C ALA A 55 3.80 1.11 -13.45
N SER A 56 2.59 1.47 -13.90
CA SER A 56 2.34 2.64 -14.73
C SER A 56 2.62 3.97 -14.02
N LEU A 57 2.66 3.99 -12.69
CA LEU A 57 2.98 5.17 -11.89
C LEU A 57 4.48 5.41 -11.75
N ILE A 58 5.31 4.49 -12.21
CA ILE A 58 6.77 4.56 -12.12
C ILE A 58 7.32 5.05 -13.45
N GLU A 59 8.05 6.17 -13.41
CA GLU A 59 8.73 6.68 -14.59
C GLU A 59 9.92 5.78 -14.97
N PRO A 60 10.00 5.28 -16.22
CA PRO A 60 11.15 4.51 -16.67
C PRO A 60 12.44 5.29 -16.55
N GLN A 61 13.50 4.60 -16.14
CA GLN A 61 14.83 5.19 -16.07
C GLN A 61 15.92 4.15 -16.39
N PRO A 62 17.12 4.58 -16.83
CA PRO A 62 18.22 3.65 -17.09
C PRO A 62 18.62 2.86 -15.86
N GLY A 63 18.94 1.57 -16.03
CA GLY A 63 19.36 0.69 -14.94
C GLY A 63 18.25 0.26 -14.00
N MET A 64 16.99 0.44 -14.39
CA MET A 64 15.83 0.00 -13.62
C MET A 64 14.98 -0.99 -14.43
N THR A 65 14.56 -2.05 -13.77
CA THR A 65 13.60 -3.02 -14.27
C THR A 65 12.38 -3.04 -13.36
N VAL A 66 11.19 -2.85 -13.92
CA VAL A 66 9.92 -2.89 -13.19
C VAL A 66 9.19 -4.19 -13.52
N MET A 67 8.73 -4.89 -12.47
CA MET A 67 7.99 -6.15 -12.56
C MET A 67 6.64 -5.98 -11.89
N ALA A 68 5.56 -6.24 -12.62
CA ALA A 68 4.19 -6.14 -12.14
C ALA A 68 3.61 -7.55 -11.93
N GLU A 69 4.04 -8.21 -10.88
CA GLU A 69 3.57 -9.54 -10.52
C GLU A 69 3.60 -9.76 -9.00
N ARG A 70 2.72 -10.63 -8.53
CA ARG A 70 2.74 -11.10 -7.14
C ARG A 70 3.65 -12.31 -7.05
N MET A 71 4.62 -12.26 -6.14
CA MET A 71 5.55 -13.34 -5.88
C MET A 71 5.21 -14.04 -4.57
N ASP A 72 5.18 -15.36 -4.58
CA ASP A 72 5.18 -16.17 -3.37
C ASP A 72 6.58 -16.29 -2.77
N LEU A 73 6.70 -16.97 -1.63
CA LEU A 73 7.98 -17.16 -0.94
C LEU A 73 9.03 -17.85 -1.86
N ALA A 74 8.63 -18.87 -2.58
CA ALA A 74 9.54 -19.61 -3.46
C ALA A 74 10.07 -18.72 -4.60
N ALA A 75 9.19 -17.92 -5.21
CA ALA A 75 9.55 -16.96 -6.26
C ALA A 75 10.48 -15.86 -5.74
N MET A 76 10.21 -15.32 -4.55
CA MET A 76 11.06 -14.31 -3.92
C MET A 76 12.46 -14.86 -3.59
N ARG A 77 12.55 -16.06 -3.05
CA ARG A 77 13.84 -16.72 -2.78
C ARG A 77 14.61 -16.99 -4.07
N ALA A 78 13.95 -17.46 -5.11
CA ALA A 78 14.57 -17.69 -6.42
C ALA A 78 15.11 -16.37 -7.02
N PHE A 79 14.35 -15.30 -6.93
CA PHE A 79 14.76 -13.96 -7.36
C PHE A 79 16.02 -13.48 -6.64
N ILE A 80 16.06 -13.63 -5.32
CA ILE A 80 17.22 -13.26 -4.50
C ILE A 80 18.47 -14.07 -4.90
N ARG A 81 18.32 -15.38 -5.12
CA ARG A 81 19.44 -16.23 -5.55
C ARG A 81 19.96 -15.85 -6.92
N GLU A 82 19.08 -15.52 -7.85
CA GLU A 82 19.43 -15.16 -9.22
C GLU A 82 20.12 -13.81 -9.29
N HIS A 83 19.53 -12.79 -8.67
CA HIS A 83 19.98 -11.40 -8.81
C HIS A 83 20.93 -10.95 -7.70
N ARG A 84 20.98 -11.66 -6.58
CA ARG A 84 21.87 -11.38 -5.42
C ARG A 84 21.86 -9.92 -5.00
N PRO A 85 20.71 -9.36 -4.62
CA PRO A 85 20.63 -7.97 -4.22
C PRO A 85 21.50 -7.70 -3.00
N ALA A 86 22.13 -6.54 -2.96
CA ALA A 86 22.87 -6.05 -1.81
C ALA A 86 21.93 -5.73 -0.64
N CYS A 87 20.73 -5.26 -0.96
CA CYS A 87 19.65 -5.11 0.01
C CYS A 87 18.28 -5.20 -0.68
N VAL A 88 17.29 -5.52 0.11
CA VAL A 88 15.88 -5.53 -0.28
C VAL A 88 15.16 -4.46 0.54
N ILE A 89 14.50 -3.54 -0.13
CA ILE A 89 13.74 -2.47 0.51
C ILE A 89 12.26 -2.78 0.38
N ASP A 90 11.60 -3.00 1.50
CA ASP A 90 10.15 -3.18 1.57
C ASP A 90 9.48 -1.83 1.79
N ALA A 91 8.91 -1.27 0.73
CA ALA A 91 8.16 -0.03 0.72
C ALA A 91 6.66 -0.27 0.48
N THR A 92 6.14 -1.42 0.88
CA THR A 92 4.72 -1.76 0.78
C THR A 92 3.89 -1.04 1.83
N HIS A 93 2.58 -1.03 1.64
CA HIS A 93 1.66 -0.44 2.61
C HIS A 93 1.71 -1.19 3.96
N PRO A 94 1.50 -0.51 5.10
CA PRO A 94 1.46 -1.15 6.42
C PRO A 94 0.42 -2.26 6.55
N TYR A 95 -0.63 -2.21 5.73
CA TYR A 95 -1.69 -3.22 5.69
C TYR A 95 -1.37 -4.44 4.81
N ALA A 96 -0.28 -4.41 4.05
CA ALA A 96 0.20 -5.51 3.22
C ALA A 96 1.03 -6.51 4.05
N THR A 97 0.48 -7.01 5.13
CA THR A 97 1.19 -7.82 6.14
C THR A 97 1.70 -9.15 5.59
N VAL A 98 0.99 -9.76 4.65
CA VAL A 98 1.42 -11.04 4.03
C VAL A 98 2.68 -10.83 3.19
N VAL A 99 2.70 -9.81 2.34
CA VAL A 99 3.88 -9.50 1.52
C VAL A 99 5.08 -9.19 2.41
N THR A 100 4.91 -8.35 3.43
CA THR A 100 5.99 -8.01 4.36
C THR A 100 6.55 -9.24 5.06
N ALA A 101 5.71 -10.11 5.58
CA ALA A 101 6.14 -11.37 6.22
C ALA A 101 6.88 -12.28 5.23
N THR A 102 6.40 -12.39 3.99
CA THR A 102 7.02 -13.21 2.95
C THR A 102 8.40 -12.67 2.56
N VAL A 103 8.53 -11.36 2.38
CA VAL A 103 9.82 -10.71 2.06
C VAL A 103 10.82 -10.89 3.19
N GLN A 104 10.39 -10.69 4.44
CA GLN A 104 11.25 -10.89 5.61
C GLN A 104 11.77 -12.33 5.68
N GLU A 105 10.90 -13.32 5.49
CA GLU A 105 11.29 -14.73 5.48
C GLU A 105 12.26 -15.04 4.35
N ALA A 106 11.99 -14.56 3.14
CA ALA A 106 12.88 -14.76 1.98
C ALA A 106 14.26 -14.16 2.23
N CYS A 107 14.35 -12.94 2.73
CA CYS A 107 15.60 -12.26 3.03
C CYS A 107 16.38 -12.95 4.16
N SER A 108 15.70 -13.38 5.20
CA SER A 108 16.32 -14.11 6.32
C SER A 108 16.89 -15.45 5.85
N THR A 109 16.13 -16.21 5.06
CA THR A 109 16.55 -17.52 4.56
C THR A 109 17.74 -17.39 3.59
N GLU A 110 17.72 -16.40 2.71
CA GLU A 110 18.78 -16.20 1.70
C GLU A 110 19.91 -15.29 2.20
N GLN A 111 19.86 -14.84 3.46
CA GLN A 111 20.89 -14.00 4.10
C GLN A 111 21.16 -12.69 3.34
N VAL A 112 20.11 -11.96 3.04
CA VAL A 112 20.15 -10.64 2.41
C VAL A 112 19.62 -9.59 3.36
N GLU A 113 20.24 -8.40 3.34
CA GLU A 113 19.80 -7.24 4.12
C GLU A 113 18.36 -6.87 3.76
N TYR A 114 17.52 -6.77 4.77
CA TYR A 114 16.15 -6.32 4.66
C TYR A 114 15.96 -4.96 5.32
N LEU A 115 15.42 -4.00 4.58
CA LEU A 115 15.08 -2.66 5.08
C LEU A 115 13.58 -2.44 4.92
N ARG A 116 12.91 -2.13 6.04
CA ARG A 116 11.50 -1.77 6.03
C ARG A 116 11.36 -0.25 6.07
N LEU A 117 10.75 0.32 5.03
CA LEU A 117 10.37 1.73 5.02
C LEU A 117 9.06 1.91 5.78
N VAL A 118 9.13 2.61 6.89
CA VAL A 118 8.00 2.90 7.77
C VAL A 118 7.62 4.37 7.64
N ARG A 119 6.32 4.61 7.50
CA ARG A 119 5.75 5.96 7.47
C ARG A 119 5.41 6.41 8.89
N PRO A 120 5.70 7.68 9.28
CA PRO A 120 5.17 8.25 10.50
C PRO A 120 3.63 8.24 10.52
N SER A 121 3.04 7.98 11.67
CA SER A 121 1.59 7.99 11.85
C SER A 121 0.99 9.35 11.48
N GLY A 122 -0.04 9.37 10.66
CA GLY A 122 -0.82 10.57 10.34
C GLY A 122 -0.39 11.34 9.09
N GLU A 123 0.74 11.04 8.49
CA GLU A 123 1.14 11.65 7.22
C GLU A 123 0.74 10.76 6.04
N GLY A 124 -0.35 11.11 5.38
CA GLY A 124 -0.89 10.36 4.27
C GLY A 124 -0.47 10.90 2.91
N GLY A 125 0.11 10.06 2.04
CA GLY A 125 0.19 10.29 0.59
C GLY A 125 -0.98 9.63 -0.13
N ASP A 126 -1.19 8.34 0.12
CA ASP A 126 -2.14 7.53 -0.63
C ASP A 126 -3.49 7.35 0.08
N TYR A 127 -3.54 7.47 1.39
CA TYR A 127 -4.76 7.30 2.19
C TYR A 127 -4.65 7.96 3.56
N ILE A 128 -5.81 8.16 4.20
CA ILE A 128 -5.93 8.65 5.57
C ILE A 128 -6.26 7.47 6.48
N THR A 129 -5.56 7.35 7.60
CA THR A 129 -5.84 6.35 8.62
C THR A 129 -6.58 6.96 9.80
N VAL A 130 -7.63 6.32 10.26
CA VAL A 130 -8.36 6.64 11.49
C VAL A 130 -8.44 5.41 12.39
N HIS A 131 -8.53 5.60 13.70
CA HIS A 131 -8.47 4.50 14.67
C HIS A 131 -9.74 3.67 14.71
N ASP A 132 -10.90 4.32 14.62
CA ASP A 132 -12.21 3.72 14.81
C ASP A 132 -13.29 4.41 13.98
N PHE A 133 -14.51 3.90 14.07
CA PHE A 133 -15.66 4.45 13.37
C PHE A 133 -16.03 5.85 13.85
N ALA A 134 -15.86 6.15 15.14
CA ALA A 134 -16.14 7.48 15.68
C ALA A 134 -15.21 8.54 15.10
N GLU A 135 -13.92 8.24 14.99
CA GLU A 135 -12.94 9.12 14.37
C GLU A 135 -13.21 9.30 12.87
N ALA A 136 -13.63 8.23 12.17
CA ALA A 136 -14.04 8.33 10.77
C ALA A 136 -15.22 9.28 10.58
N VAL A 137 -16.24 9.16 11.42
CA VAL A 137 -17.43 10.03 11.40
C VAL A 137 -17.03 11.48 11.68
N GLU A 138 -16.21 11.72 12.67
CA GLU A 138 -15.71 13.06 12.99
C GLU A 138 -14.96 13.67 11.80
N LEU A 139 -14.05 12.91 11.18
CA LEU A 139 -13.33 13.35 9.98
C LEU A 139 -14.29 13.71 8.85
N LEU A 140 -15.26 12.84 8.56
CA LEU A 140 -16.23 13.04 7.47
C LEU A 140 -17.14 14.24 7.72
N ASN A 141 -17.38 14.59 8.99
CA ASN A 141 -18.15 15.78 9.35
C ASN A 141 -17.37 17.10 9.15
N HIS A 142 -16.05 17.03 9.04
CA HIS A 142 -15.20 18.17 8.67
C HIS A 142 -14.93 18.28 7.17
N LEU A 143 -15.40 17.31 6.39
CA LEU A 143 -15.17 17.21 4.95
C LEU A 143 -16.51 17.25 4.21
N ASP A 144 -16.49 17.82 3.00
CA ASP A 144 -17.66 17.87 2.13
C ASP A 144 -17.53 16.90 0.95
N GLY A 145 -18.65 16.34 0.54
CA GLY A 145 -18.72 15.50 -0.65
C GLY A 145 -19.25 14.09 -0.39
N GLY A 146 -19.47 13.37 -1.49
CA GLY A 146 -19.99 12.03 -1.48
C GLY A 146 -19.03 11.02 -0.86
N ILE A 147 -19.58 10.01 -0.20
CA ILE A 147 -18.87 8.97 0.53
C ILE A 147 -19.28 7.61 -0.02
N PHE A 148 -18.30 6.82 -0.43
CA PHE A 148 -18.49 5.41 -0.78
C PHE A 148 -18.05 4.53 0.39
N LEU A 149 -19.03 3.95 1.10
CA LEU A 149 -18.82 3.20 2.32
C LEU A 149 -18.75 1.71 2.03
N THR A 150 -17.62 1.07 2.32
CA THR A 150 -17.37 -0.35 2.04
C THR A 150 -17.09 -1.15 3.30
N THR A 151 -17.64 -0.73 4.43
CA THR A 151 -17.39 -1.35 5.75
C THR A 151 -18.42 -2.40 6.14
N GLY A 152 -19.37 -2.72 5.27
CA GLY A 152 -20.45 -3.67 5.54
C GLY A 152 -21.64 -3.06 6.28
N SER A 153 -22.60 -3.91 6.66
CA SER A 153 -23.87 -3.45 7.28
C SER A 153 -23.81 -3.27 8.80
N LYS A 154 -22.89 -3.95 9.47
CA LYS A 154 -22.82 -3.97 10.94
C LYS A 154 -22.60 -2.59 11.56
N ASN A 155 -21.82 -1.75 10.91
CA ASN A 155 -21.43 -0.43 11.40
C ASN A 155 -22.21 0.73 10.76
N LEU A 156 -23.24 0.43 9.98
CA LEU A 156 -24.12 1.45 9.39
C LEU A 156 -24.77 2.39 10.42
N PRO A 157 -25.15 1.92 11.63
CA PRO A 157 -25.66 2.83 12.66
C PRO A 157 -24.71 3.95 13.04
N ASP A 158 -23.40 3.68 13.12
CA ASP A 158 -22.39 4.69 13.46
C ASP A 158 -22.34 5.83 12.44
N PHE A 159 -22.51 5.50 11.15
CA PHE A 159 -22.44 6.48 10.06
C PHE A 159 -23.68 7.36 9.91
N THR A 160 -24.77 7.07 10.62
CA THR A 160 -25.92 7.98 10.67
C THR A 160 -25.61 9.31 11.38
N ALA A 161 -24.52 9.35 12.13
CA ALA A 161 -24.00 10.58 12.73
C ALA A 161 -23.23 11.46 11.75
N VAL A 162 -22.97 10.99 10.54
CA VAL A 162 -22.42 11.81 9.46
C VAL A 162 -23.51 12.78 9.00
N HIS A 163 -23.15 14.04 8.94
CA HIS A 163 -24.04 15.11 8.50
C HIS A 163 -24.48 14.86 7.03
N ASP A 164 -25.78 14.95 6.79
CA ASP A 164 -26.42 14.59 5.52
C ASP A 164 -26.12 13.15 5.03
N TYR A 165 -26.01 12.20 5.95
CA TYR A 165 -25.59 10.84 5.61
C TYR A 165 -26.45 10.18 4.51
N ALA A 166 -27.77 10.38 4.54
CA ALA A 166 -28.66 9.78 3.54
C ALA A 166 -28.41 10.28 2.13
N GLU A 167 -27.95 11.53 1.98
CA GLU A 167 -27.60 12.12 0.68
C GLU A 167 -26.15 11.80 0.28
N ARG A 168 -25.23 11.85 1.24
CA ARG A 168 -23.79 11.74 0.99
C ARG A 168 -23.29 10.33 0.84
N ILE A 169 -23.87 9.36 1.58
CA ILE A 169 -23.35 8.00 1.66
C ILE A 169 -24.01 7.10 0.62
N VAL A 170 -23.18 6.50 -0.22
CA VAL A 170 -23.46 5.33 -1.01
C VAL A 170 -22.76 4.16 -0.37
N LEU A 171 -23.47 3.08 -0.10
CA LEU A 171 -22.93 1.93 0.64
C LEU A 171 -22.94 0.66 -0.20
N ARG A 172 -21.93 -0.17 0.04
CA ARG A 172 -21.84 -1.51 -0.51
C ARG A 172 -21.84 -2.52 0.62
N ILE A 173 -22.83 -3.40 0.57
CA ILE A 173 -23.09 -4.43 1.59
C ILE A 173 -23.28 -5.78 0.93
N LEU A 174 -23.23 -6.84 1.72
CA LEU A 174 -23.53 -8.19 1.23
C LEU A 174 -24.98 -8.30 0.73
N PRO A 175 -25.25 -9.15 -0.27
CA PRO A 175 -26.59 -9.37 -0.82
C PRO A 175 -27.42 -10.29 0.09
N LEU A 176 -27.54 -9.90 1.35
CA LEU A 176 -28.33 -10.60 2.38
C LEU A 176 -29.53 -9.74 2.77
N GLU A 177 -30.68 -10.38 2.96
CA GLU A 177 -31.91 -9.71 3.38
C GLU A 177 -31.70 -8.92 4.68
N SER A 178 -31.00 -9.51 5.66
CA SER A 178 -30.68 -8.86 6.93
C SER A 178 -29.84 -7.59 6.77
N SER A 179 -28.87 -7.62 5.89
CA SER A 179 -28.01 -6.44 5.60
C SER A 179 -28.81 -5.32 4.95
N LEU A 180 -29.65 -5.64 3.98
CA LEU A 180 -30.52 -4.69 3.31
C LEU A 180 -31.54 -4.07 4.28
N GLN A 181 -32.15 -4.88 5.13
CA GLN A 181 -33.09 -4.40 6.15
C GLN A 181 -32.45 -3.40 7.11
N ILE A 182 -31.23 -3.66 7.59
CA ILE A 182 -30.49 -2.74 8.45
C ILE A 182 -30.33 -1.39 7.75
N ALA A 183 -29.88 -1.38 6.51
CA ALA A 183 -29.67 -0.16 5.75
C ALA A 183 -30.96 0.63 5.55
N LEU A 184 -32.04 -0.03 5.15
CA LEU A 184 -33.34 0.60 4.91
C LEU A 184 -33.96 1.18 6.19
N LYS A 185 -33.90 0.43 7.30
CA LYS A 185 -34.42 0.90 8.59
C LYS A 185 -33.67 2.12 9.14
N LEU A 186 -32.40 2.27 8.82
CA LEU A 186 -31.58 3.42 9.21
C LEU A 186 -31.82 4.64 8.33
N GLY A 187 -32.59 4.54 7.26
CA GLY A 187 -32.92 5.65 6.38
C GLY A 187 -31.93 5.86 5.23
N TYR A 188 -31.04 4.92 4.97
CA TYR A 188 -30.25 4.98 3.75
C TYR A 188 -31.14 4.81 2.52
N LYS A 189 -30.87 5.59 1.48
CA LYS A 189 -31.72 5.60 0.28
C LYS A 189 -31.51 4.31 -0.54
N PRO A 190 -32.56 3.66 -1.02
CA PRO A 190 -32.43 2.50 -1.90
C PRO A 190 -31.50 2.74 -3.11
N ALA A 191 -31.56 3.94 -3.72
CA ALA A 191 -30.70 4.33 -4.83
C ALA A 191 -29.21 4.39 -4.47
N HIS A 192 -28.87 4.45 -3.19
CA HIS A 192 -27.50 4.50 -2.66
C HIS A 192 -27.05 3.18 -2.06
N ILE A 193 -27.81 2.11 -2.22
CA ILE A 193 -27.47 0.80 -1.65
C ILE A 193 -27.06 -0.15 -2.78
N ILE A 194 -25.83 -0.66 -2.68
CA ILE A 194 -25.28 -1.67 -3.56
C ILE A 194 -25.13 -2.96 -2.78
N CYS A 195 -25.86 -4.00 -3.20
CA CYS A 195 -25.77 -5.34 -2.61
C CYS A 195 -24.94 -6.24 -3.53
N MET A 196 -23.70 -6.49 -3.17
CA MET A 196 -22.78 -7.27 -4.01
C MET A 196 -21.75 -8.00 -3.16
N GLN A 197 -21.48 -9.25 -3.54
CA GLN A 197 -20.44 -10.09 -2.95
C GLN A 197 -19.09 -9.80 -3.62
N GLY A 198 -18.03 -9.59 -2.79
CA GLY A 198 -16.66 -9.49 -3.29
C GLY A 198 -16.08 -10.85 -3.74
N PRO A 199 -14.84 -10.86 -4.24
CA PRO A 199 -13.90 -9.73 -4.33
C PRO A 199 -14.25 -8.73 -5.43
N PHE A 200 -13.74 -7.51 -5.31
CA PHE A 200 -13.99 -6.40 -6.25
C PHE A 200 -12.70 -6.01 -6.96
N SER A 201 -12.76 -5.92 -8.28
CA SER A 201 -11.64 -5.42 -9.08
C SER A 201 -11.47 -3.91 -8.89
N LYS A 202 -10.28 -3.42 -9.20
CA LYS A 202 -10.01 -1.98 -9.26
C LYS A 202 -11.01 -1.28 -10.19
N GLU A 203 -11.23 -1.83 -11.37
CA GLU A 203 -12.12 -1.26 -12.40
C GLU A 203 -13.55 -1.10 -11.90
N LEU A 204 -14.05 -2.10 -11.17
CA LEU A 204 -15.41 -2.04 -10.58
C LEU A 204 -15.48 -0.97 -9.47
N ASN A 205 -14.49 -0.89 -8.60
CA ASN A 205 -14.41 0.15 -7.58
C ASN A 205 -14.36 1.55 -8.22
N VAL A 206 -13.55 1.74 -9.27
CA VAL A 206 -13.49 3.02 -10.03
C VAL A 206 -14.84 3.37 -10.60
N ALA A 207 -15.51 2.41 -11.24
CA ALA A 207 -16.82 2.64 -11.86
C ALA A 207 -17.86 3.06 -10.82
N MET A 208 -17.89 2.43 -9.64
CA MET A 208 -18.81 2.79 -8.56
C MET A 208 -18.50 4.17 -7.99
N LEU A 209 -17.24 4.49 -7.74
CA LEU A 209 -16.82 5.80 -7.25
C LEU A 209 -17.22 6.92 -8.22
N LYS A 210 -17.00 6.72 -9.52
CA LYS A 210 -17.33 7.70 -10.54
C LYS A 210 -18.84 7.84 -10.75
N LYS A 211 -19.58 6.73 -10.75
CA LYS A 211 -21.04 6.74 -10.92
C LYS A 211 -21.73 7.64 -9.91
N TYR A 212 -21.30 7.58 -8.66
CA TYR A 212 -21.93 8.34 -7.58
C TYR A 212 -21.20 9.64 -7.25
N GLY A 213 -20.13 9.95 -7.96
CA GLY A 213 -19.33 11.15 -7.71
C GLY A 213 -18.72 11.19 -6.31
N SER A 214 -18.37 10.02 -5.77
CA SER A 214 -17.82 9.93 -4.43
C SER A 214 -16.43 10.55 -4.35
N LYS A 215 -16.23 11.40 -3.35
CA LYS A 215 -14.93 12.03 -3.07
C LYS A 215 -14.10 11.25 -2.05
N PHE A 216 -14.76 10.40 -1.28
CA PHE A 216 -14.13 9.57 -0.27
C PHE A 216 -14.57 8.12 -0.43
N MET A 217 -13.62 7.22 -0.25
CA MET A 217 -13.89 5.80 -0.11
C MET A 217 -13.48 5.38 1.29
N VAL A 218 -14.39 4.80 2.04
CA VAL A 218 -14.14 4.36 3.42
C VAL A 218 -14.09 2.85 3.46
N THR A 219 -12.99 2.33 3.98
CA THR A 219 -12.79 0.89 4.16
C THR A 219 -12.30 0.59 5.56
N LYS A 220 -12.57 -0.64 6.00
CA LYS A 220 -12.03 -1.18 7.24
C LYS A 220 -10.79 -2.01 6.93
N ASP A 221 -9.78 -1.93 7.79
CA ASP A 221 -8.67 -2.88 7.75
C ASP A 221 -9.23 -4.28 8.05
N SER A 222 -9.21 -5.13 7.04
CA SER A 222 -9.68 -6.51 7.12
C SER A 222 -8.54 -7.52 7.24
N GLY A 223 -7.31 -7.04 7.51
CA GLY A 223 -6.13 -7.89 7.50
C GLY A 223 -5.69 -8.30 6.10
N ALA A 224 -4.87 -9.34 6.02
CA ALA A 224 -4.08 -9.72 4.85
C ALA A 224 -4.86 -10.23 3.62
N VAL A 225 -6.16 -10.37 3.69
CA VAL A 225 -6.93 -11.01 2.61
C VAL A 225 -7.48 -9.97 1.63
N GLY A 226 -6.62 -9.52 0.73
CA GLY A 226 -7.00 -9.02 -0.58
C GLY A 226 -7.82 -7.72 -0.67
N GLY A 227 -7.51 -6.93 -1.69
CA GLY A 227 -8.31 -5.79 -2.08
C GLY A 227 -7.87 -4.44 -1.53
N PHE A 228 -6.84 -4.37 -0.67
CA PHE A 228 -6.34 -3.08 -0.17
C PHE A 228 -5.67 -2.27 -1.28
N ASP A 229 -4.75 -2.88 -2.01
CA ASP A 229 -4.07 -2.23 -3.15
C ASP A 229 -5.06 -1.79 -4.21
N GLU A 230 -6.03 -2.64 -4.55
CA GLU A 230 -7.08 -2.33 -5.52
C GLU A 230 -7.95 -1.15 -5.07
N LYS A 231 -8.19 -0.99 -3.78
CA LYS A 231 -8.93 0.17 -3.23
C LYS A 231 -8.11 1.45 -3.27
N VAL A 232 -6.83 1.39 -2.90
CA VAL A 232 -5.91 2.53 -3.00
C VAL A 232 -5.83 3.02 -4.44
N GLU A 233 -5.60 2.11 -5.37
CA GLU A 233 -5.50 2.40 -6.80
C GLU A 233 -6.81 2.93 -7.37
N ALA A 234 -7.93 2.34 -7.00
CA ALA A 234 -9.25 2.77 -7.46
C ALA A 234 -9.60 4.18 -6.98
N ALA A 235 -9.33 4.48 -5.72
CA ALA A 235 -9.54 5.82 -5.17
C ALA A 235 -8.70 6.86 -5.92
N ALA A 236 -7.41 6.58 -6.11
CA ALA A 236 -6.51 7.46 -6.86
C ALA A 236 -6.99 7.67 -8.31
N ALA A 237 -7.35 6.59 -9.01
CA ALA A 237 -7.82 6.64 -10.39
C ALA A 237 -9.15 7.38 -10.54
N ALA A 238 -10.02 7.33 -9.55
CA ALA A 238 -11.31 8.03 -9.53
C ALA A 238 -11.22 9.46 -8.98
N GLY A 239 -10.05 9.92 -8.54
CA GLY A 239 -9.89 11.23 -7.91
C GLY A 239 -10.51 11.32 -6.52
N ALA A 240 -10.70 10.17 -5.84
CA ALA A 240 -11.22 10.07 -4.48
C ALA A 240 -10.09 9.91 -3.47
N LYS A 241 -10.37 10.17 -2.20
CA LYS A 241 -9.46 9.91 -1.08
C LYS A 241 -9.90 8.67 -0.33
N LEU A 242 -8.98 7.73 -0.12
CA LEU A 242 -9.24 6.55 0.69
C LEU A 242 -9.08 6.86 2.18
N ILE A 243 -10.05 6.44 2.98
CA ILE A 243 -10.02 6.51 4.44
C ILE A 243 -10.06 5.07 4.96
N VAL A 244 -9.05 4.70 5.74
CA VAL A 244 -8.91 3.35 6.29
C VAL A 244 -9.16 3.39 7.79
N ILE A 245 -10.13 2.61 8.24
CA ILE A 245 -10.47 2.46 9.66
C ILE A 245 -9.75 1.24 10.22
N GLY A 246 -8.95 1.46 11.24
CA GLY A 246 -8.21 0.41 11.93
C GLY A 246 -6.79 0.85 12.25
N ARG A 247 -6.14 0.09 13.13
CA ARG A 247 -4.73 0.32 13.45
C ARG A 247 -3.88 -0.48 12.49
N ALA A 248 -2.99 0.20 11.77
CA ALA A 248 -1.81 -0.48 11.27
C ALA A 248 -1.05 -1.03 12.48
N GLN A 249 -0.54 -2.25 12.40
CA GLN A 249 0.35 -2.78 13.43
C GLN A 249 1.56 -1.84 13.54
N GLU A 250 2.04 -1.61 14.77
CA GLU A 250 3.31 -0.93 14.95
C GLU A 250 4.38 -1.71 14.21
N GLU A 251 5.00 -1.08 13.22
CA GLU A 251 6.04 -1.68 12.43
C GLU A 251 7.41 -1.25 12.93
N THR A 252 8.33 -2.18 12.98
CA THR A 252 9.75 -1.89 13.18
C THR A 252 10.38 -1.64 11.80
N GLY A 253 11.05 -0.50 11.67
CA GLY A 253 11.70 -0.14 10.42
C GLY A 253 12.35 1.22 10.50
N ALA A 254 12.71 1.77 9.35
CA ALA A 254 13.36 3.07 9.24
C ALA A 254 12.48 4.04 8.44
N GLY A 255 12.53 5.31 8.81
CA GLY A 255 11.86 6.38 8.07
C GLY A 255 12.55 6.66 6.73
N TYR A 256 11.88 7.43 5.89
CA TYR A 256 12.38 7.76 4.55
C TYR A 256 13.79 8.38 4.59
N SER A 257 14.02 9.38 5.42
CA SER A 257 15.32 10.05 5.52
C SER A 257 16.43 9.11 5.99
N GLU A 258 16.13 8.21 6.94
CA GLU A 258 17.09 7.21 7.42
C GLU A 258 17.49 6.24 6.31
N ILE A 259 16.53 5.78 5.52
CA ILE A 259 16.80 4.87 4.38
C ILE A 259 17.62 5.59 3.32
N VAL A 260 17.28 6.83 2.97
CA VAL A 260 18.06 7.63 2.00
C VAL A 260 19.49 7.79 2.47
N ASP A 261 19.71 8.13 3.74
CA ASP A 261 21.05 8.28 4.31
C ASP A 261 21.82 6.96 4.29
N TYR A 262 21.18 5.86 4.64
CA TYR A 262 21.77 4.51 4.55
C TYR A 262 22.22 4.20 3.11
N LEU A 263 21.36 4.44 2.12
CA LEU A 263 21.66 4.18 0.72
C LEU A 263 22.83 5.04 0.20
N LYS A 264 22.86 6.32 0.55
CA LYS A 264 23.96 7.22 0.18
C LYS A 264 25.27 6.80 0.83
N GLN A 265 25.25 6.40 2.09
CA GLN A 265 26.42 5.94 2.83
C GLN A 265 27.01 4.66 2.22
N HIS A 266 26.16 3.72 1.79
CA HIS A 266 26.62 2.40 1.32
C HIS A 266 26.86 2.32 -0.18
N PHE A 267 26.15 3.11 -0.98
CA PHE A 267 26.11 2.97 -2.43
C PHE A 267 26.46 4.24 -3.22
N ALA A 268 26.71 5.37 -2.59
CA ALA A 268 27.22 6.54 -3.33
C ALA A 268 28.54 6.21 -4.02
N ALA A 269 28.76 6.79 -5.21
CA ALA A 269 30.03 6.68 -5.93
C ALA A 269 31.18 7.04 -4.98
N GLY A 270 32.14 6.14 -4.86
CA GLY A 270 33.15 6.17 -3.80
C GLY A 270 33.85 7.51 -3.64
N ASN A 271 34.01 7.91 -2.41
CA ASN A 271 35.09 8.74 -1.96
C ASN A 271 36.39 7.94 -1.96
#